data_f2110ed4c5f0ed28ed2fda438276a8c7
#
_entry.id   f2110ed4c5f0ed28ed2fda438276a8c7
#
_cell.length_a   1.000
_cell.length_b   1.000
_cell.length_c   1.000
_cell.angle_alpha   90.00
_cell.angle_beta   90.00
_cell.angle_gamma   90.00
#
_symmetry.space_group_name_H-M   'P 1'
#
loop_
_entity.id
_entity.type
_entity.pdbx_description
1 polymer ?
#
loop_
_entity_poly.entity_id
_entity_poly.type
_entity_poly.pdbx_seq_one_letter_code
_entity_poly.pdbx_strand_id
1 'polypeptide(L)'
;GATITICTATVIEQFSSTVTPQGMTAVVRMWEQNPAEVFKSGVKLAVALTAVRDPGNAGSVIRVADAAGVDGVIMSNDSVDLFNPKVVRASVGSLFHLPIATGQDLAETIASARAAGMQVLAADAGGDSLYSEVQLAKPTLWVFGNEAWGIPQDVLALVDQVVSIPIYGQAESLNLATASAVCLYASAQAQNS
;
A
#
# COMPACT_ATOMS: atom_id res chain seq x y z
N GLY A 1 1.54 -26.98 -11.62
CA GLY A 1 2.35 -27.39 -10.49
C GLY A 1 3.74 -26.78 -10.58
N ALA A 2 4.45 -26.63 -9.45
CA ALA A 2 5.80 -26.10 -9.42
C ALA A 2 6.80 -27.20 -9.80
N THR A 3 7.87 -26.82 -10.51
CA THR A 3 9.03 -27.69 -10.74
C THR A 3 9.99 -27.52 -9.54
N ILE A 4 10.36 -28.62 -8.88
CA ILE A 4 11.28 -28.60 -7.75
C ILE A 4 12.63 -29.12 -8.22
N THR A 5 13.69 -28.36 -7.96
CA THR A 5 15.08 -28.75 -8.24
C THR A 5 15.86 -28.75 -6.93
N ILE A 6 16.51 -29.88 -6.62
CA ILE A 6 17.38 -29.99 -5.44
C ILE A 6 18.76 -29.47 -5.82
N CYS A 7 19.29 -28.55 -5.03
CA CYS A 7 20.62 -27.94 -5.24
C CYS A 7 21.45 -27.94 -3.95
N THR A 8 22.75 -27.66 -4.08
CA THR A 8 23.64 -27.46 -2.94
C THR A 8 23.38 -26.10 -2.28
N ALA A 9 23.81 -25.95 -1.01
CA ALA A 9 23.72 -24.68 -0.30
C ALA A 9 24.42 -23.53 -1.06
N THR A 10 25.56 -23.81 -1.65
CA THR A 10 26.32 -22.83 -2.47
C THR A 10 25.50 -22.30 -3.65
N VAL A 11 24.70 -23.14 -4.29
CA VAL A 11 23.82 -22.70 -5.39
C VAL A 11 22.70 -21.80 -4.86
N ILE A 12 22.09 -22.17 -3.73
CA ILE A 12 21.06 -21.34 -3.09
C ILE A 12 21.61 -19.97 -2.68
N GLU A 13 22.82 -19.91 -2.16
CA GLU A 13 23.49 -18.65 -1.81
C GLU A 13 23.69 -17.73 -3.01
N GLN A 14 24.00 -18.28 -4.19
CA GLN A 14 24.15 -17.50 -5.43
C GLN A 14 22.83 -16.84 -5.91
N PHE A 15 21.70 -17.49 -5.66
CA PHE A 15 20.38 -16.97 -6.03
C PHE A 15 19.74 -16.11 -4.94
N SER A 16 20.28 -16.11 -3.73
CA SER A 16 19.74 -15.36 -2.60
C SER A 16 20.33 -13.96 -2.52
N SER A 17 19.46 -12.97 -2.27
CA SER A 17 19.89 -11.62 -1.90
C SER A 17 20.07 -11.42 -0.39
N THR A 18 19.98 -12.50 0.40
CA THR A 18 20.17 -12.47 1.87
C THR A 18 21.47 -13.12 2.26
N VAL A 19 22.12 -12.61 3.31
CA VAL A 19 23.38 -13.15 3.84
C VAL A 19 23.21 -14.58 4.36
N THR A 20 22.03 -14.90 4.88
CA THR A 20 21.69 -16.23 5.42
C THR A 20 20.38 -16.71 4.79
N PRO A 21 20.44 -17.39 3.64
CA PRO A 21 19.24 -17.93 2.99
C PRO A 21 18.65 -19.10 3.81
N GLN A 22 17.32 -19.22 3.77
CA GLN A 22 16.61 -20.28 4.49
C GLN A 22 16.61 -21.63 3.76
N GLY A 23 17.50 -21.82 2.78
CA GLY A 23 17.63 -23.08 2.05
C GLY A 23 16.58 -23.31 0.96
N MET A 24 15.74 -22.30 0.67
CA MET A 24 14.76 -22.37 -0.41
C MET A 24 14.75 -21.02 -1.17
N THR A 25 14.69 -21.10 -2.50
CA THR A 25 14.44 -19.95 -3.35
C THR A 25 13.45 -20.34 -4.46
N ALA A 26 12.69 -19.40 -4.95
CA ALA A 26 11.74 -19.64 -6.03
C ALA A 26 11.93 -18.61 -7.14
N VAL A 27 11.88 -19.10 -8.38
CA VAL A 27 11.74 -18.25 -9.56
C VAL A 27 10.26 -18.23 -9.93
N VAL A 28 9.67 -17.06 -9.90
CA VAL A 28 8.25 -16.87 -10.18
C VAL A 28 8.11 -16.01 -11.43
N ARG A 29 7.15 -16.35 -12.30
CA ARG A 29 6.81 -15.48 -13.42
C ARG A 29 6.20 -14.20 -12.87
N MET A 30 6.69 -13.03 -13.31
CA MET A 30 6.06 -11.76 -12.98
C MET A 30 4.63 -11.74 -13.51
N TRP A 31 3.73 -11.19 -12.73
CA TRP A 31 2.33 -11.01 -13.15
C TRP A 31 2.05 -9.51 -13.30
N GLU A 32 1.28 -9.18 -14.32
CA GLU A 32 0.75 -7.84 -14.50
C GLU A 32 -0.52 -7.70 -13.65
N GLN A 33 -0.64 -6.57 -12.97
CA GLN A 33 -1.81 -6.23 -12.17
C GLN A 33 -2.61 -5.16 -12.91
N ASN A 34 -3.89 -5.46 -13.13
CA ASN A 34 -4.79 -4.50 -13.75
C ASN A 34 -5.43 -3.62 -12.68
N PRO A 35 -5.37 -2.27 -12.78
CA PRO A 35 -6.08 -1.38 -11.86
C PRO A 35 -7.57 -1.68 -11.70
N ALA A 36 -8.22 -2.21 -12.73
CA ALA A 36 -9.63 -2.61 -12.68
C ALA A 36 -9.91 -3.72 -11.66
N GLU A 37 -8.91 -4.55 -11.32
CA GLU A 37 -9.06 -5.57 -10.27
C GLU A 37 -9.14 -4.94 -8.88
N VAL A 38 -8.55 -3.76 -8.69
CA VAL A 38 -8.61 -3.01 -7.42
C VAL A 38 -9.98 -2.35 -7.25
N PHE A 39 -10.53 -1.78 -8.33
CA PHE A 39 -11.80 -1.03 -8.30
C PHE A 39 -13.01 -1.84 -8.80
N LYS A 40 -12.99 -3.15 -8.61
CA LYS A 40 -14.12 -4.02 -8.95
C LYS A 40 -15.35 -3.71 -8.12
N SER A 41 -16.51 -4.18 -8.58
CA SER A 41 -17.78 -3.99 -7.86
C SER A 41 -17.70 -4.51 -6.42
N GLY A 42 -18.14 -3.68 -5.48
CA GLY A 42 -18.19 -4.01 -4.06
C GLY A 42 -16.90 -3.70 -3.29
N VAL A 43 -15.90 -3.03 -3.93
CA VAL A 43 -14.70 -2.53 -3.23
C VAL A 43 -15.11 -1.61 -2.07
N LYS A 44 -14.52 -1.84 -0.90
CA LYS A 44 -14.79 -1.05 0.31
C LYS A 44 -13.58 -0.26 0.77
N LEU A 45 -12.39 -0.83 0.65
CA LEU A 45 -11.16 -0.22 1.14
C LEU A 45 -10.03 -0.45 0.16
N ALA A 46 -9.39 0.63 -0.29
CA ALA A 46 -8.25 0.58 -1.19
C ALA A 46 -7.15 1.54 -0.75
N VAL A 47 -5.93 1.31 -1.22
CA VAL A 47 -4.75 2.13 -0.92
C VAL A 47 -4.12 2.64 -2.21
N ALA A 48 -3.74 3.91 -2.24
CA ALA A 48 -2.87 4.49 -3.25
C ALA A 48 -1.59 5.03 -2.59
N LEU A 49 -0.44 4.58 -3.07
CA LEU A 49 0.88 5.01 -2.65
C LEU A 49 1.47 5.95 -3.70
N THR A 50 1.77 7.20 -3.32
CA THR A 50 2.39 8.18 -4.20
C THR A 50 3.86 8.35 -3.88
N ALA A 51 4.72 8.15 -4.87
CA ALA A 51 6.17 8.37 -4.80
C ALA A 51 6.86 7.64 -3.63
N VAL A 52 6.37 6.51 -3.19
CA VAL A 52 6.96 5.73 -2.09
C VAL A 52 8.23 5.06 -2.59
N ARG A 53 9.41 5.52 -2.11
CA ARG A 53 10.72 5.09 -2.58
C ARG A 53 11.43 4.10 -1.66
N ASP A 54 11.13 4.11 -0.35
CA ASP A 54 11.69 3.10 0.54
C ASP A 54 10.98 1.75 0.36
N PRO A 55 11.73 0.72 -0.09
CA PRO A 55 11.14 -0.60 -0.33
C PRO A 55 10.68 -1.31 0.94
N GLY A 56 11.23 -0.95 2.11
CA GLY A 56 10.79 -1.47 3.39
C GLY A 56 9.40 -0.94 3.76
N ASN A 57 9.18 0.37 3.57
CA ASN A 57 7.89 1.00 3.80
C ASN A 57 6.84 0.49 2.81
N ALA A 58 7.15 0.43 1.52
CA ALA A 58 6.23 -0.12 0.52
C ALA A 58 5.76 -1.54 0.88
N GLY A 59 6.68 -2.46 1.18
CA GLY A 59 6.34 -3.81 1.58
C GLY A 59 5.57 -3.88 2.91
N SER A 60 5.90 -3.03 3.87
CA SER A 60 5.20 -2.95 5.16
C SER A 60 3.77 -2.43 4.99
N VAL A 61 3.53 -1.44 4.12
CA VAL A 61 2.17 -0.96 3.81
C VAL A 61 1.35 -2.05 3.13
N ILE A 62 1.92 -2.79 2.17
CA ILE A 62 1.24 -3.93 1.54
C ILE A 62 0.83 -4.97 2.60
N ARG A 63 1.70 -5.27 3.57
CA ARG A 63 1.39 -6.18 4.66
C ARG A 63 0.27 -5.65 5.56
N VAL A 64 0.28 -4.37 5.88
CA VAL A 64 -0.77 -3.73 6.67
C VAL A 64 -2.10 -3.73 5.91
N ALA A 65 -2.07 -3.44 4.61
CA ALA A 65 -3.24 -3.46 3.75
C ALA A 65 -3.91 -4.84 3.72
N ASP A 66 -3.13 -5.90 3.54
CA ASP A 66 -3.61 -7.29 3.62
C ASP A 66 -4.25 -7.60 4.99
N ALA A 67 -3.56 -7.25 6.08
CA ALA A 67 -4.05 -7.48 7.44
C ALA A 67 -5.32 -6.69 7.78
N ALA A 68 -5.52 -5.52 7.19
CA ALA A 68 -6.71 -4.69 7.37
C ALA A 68 -7.88 -5.08 6.45
N GLY A 69 -7.70 -6.06 5.58
CA GLY A 69 -8.74 -6.49 4.63
C GLY A 69 -8.96 -5.51 3.48
N VAL A 70 -7.90 -4.81 3.05
CA VAL A 70 -7.92 -3.92 1.89
C VAL A 70 -8.15 -4.73 0.61
N ASP A 71 -9.00 -4.24 -0.27
CA ASP A 71 -9.36 -4.92 -1.52
C ASP A 71 -8.26 -4.84 -2.59
N GLY A 72 -7.35 -3.85 -2.48
CA GLY A 72 -6.20 -3.75 -3.38
C GLY A 72 -5.36 -2.48 -3.17
N VAL A 73 -4.18 -2.47 -3.80
CA VAL A 73 -3.18 -1.41 -3.67
C VAL A 73 -2.82 -0.86 -5.06
N ILE A 74 -2.72 0.45 -5.15
CA ILE A 74 -2.21 1.16 -6.32
C ILE A 74 -0.86 1.80 -5.95
N MET A 75 0.12 1.70 -6.83
CA MET A 75 1.41 2.38 -6.68
C MET A 75 1.64 3.29 -7.88
N SER A 76 1.98 4.56 -7.62
CA SER A 76 2.27 5.54 -8.67
C SER A 76 3.53 5.19 -9.47
N ASN A 77 3.67 5.82 -10.65
CA ASN A 77 4.79 5.62 -11.59
C ASN A 77 6.18 5.81 -10.96
N ASP A 78 6.31 6.70 -9.99
CA ASP A 78 7.55 7.09 -9.35
C ASP A 78 7.82 6.36 -8.03
N SER A 79 7.01 5.36 -7.72
CA SER A 79 7.22 4.47 -6.58
C SER A 79 8.27 3.39 -6.89
N VAL A 80 8.79 2.78 -5.82
CA VAL A 80 9.73 1.66 -5.91
C VAL A 80 9.10 0.48 -6.66
N ASP A 81 9.93 -0.29 -7.36
CA ASP A 81 9.50 -1.53 -8.02
C ASP A 81 8.91 -2.52 -7.00
N LEU A 82 7.68 -2.96 -7.27
CA LEU A 82 6.95 -3.95 -6.47
C LEU A 82 7.75 -5.26 -6.27
N PHE A 83 8.49 -5.66 -7.30
CA PHE A 83 9.29 -6.90 -7.29
C PHE A 83 10.71 -6.72 -6.76
N ASN A 84 11.06 -5.52 -6.27
CA ASN A 84 12.30 -5.32 -5.54
C ASN A 84 12.39 -6.34 -4.38
N PRO A 85 13.49 -7.10 -4.25
CA PRO A 85 13.61 -8.15 -3.23
C PRO A 85 13.36 -7.67 -1.79
N LYS A 86 13.60 -6.39 -1.50
CA LYS A 86 13.32 -5.81 -0.18
C LYS A 86 11.82 -5.56 0.03
N VAL A 87 11.07 -5.14 -1.01
CA VAL A 87 9.59 -5.05 -0.96
C VAL A 87 8.99 -6.42 -0.74
N VAL A 88 9.40 -7.41 -1.54
CA VAL A 88 8.93 -8.79 -1.44
C VAL A 88 9.14 -9.36 -0.03
N ARG A 89 10.33 -9.17 0.54
CA ARG A 89 10.61 -9.62 1.91
C ARG A 89 9.79 -8.88 2.97
N ALA A 90 9.67 -7.56 2.86
CA ALA A 90 8.96 -6.74 3.83
C ALA A 90 7.45 -6.99 3.82
N SER A 91 6.88 -7.41 2.67
CA SER A 91 5.46 -7.76 2.56
C SER A 91 5.10 -9.10 3.21
N VAL A 92 6.09 -9.97 3.52
CA VAL A 92 5.91 -11.25 4.23
C VAL A 92 4.83 -12.14 3.59
N GLY A 93 4.73 -12.12 2.26
CA GLY A 93 3.76 -12.91 1.48
C GLY A 93 2.48 -12.18 1.10
N SER A 94 2.12 -11.08 1.75
CA SER A 94 0.91 -10.30 1.46
C SER A 94 0.82 -9.80 0.01
N LEU A 95 1.98 -9.59 -0.62
CA LEU A 95 2.11 -9.29 -2.04
C LEU A 95 1.36 -10.30 -2.96
N PHE A 96 1.20 -11.54 -2.53
CA PHE A 96 0.53 -12.60 -3.29
C PHE A 96 -0.97 -12.72 -2.98
N HIS A 97 -1.47 -11.99 -1.99
CA HIS A 97 -2.87 -12.06 -1.54
C HIS A 97 -3.72 -10.95 -2.17
N LEU A 98 -3.11 -9.80 -2.45
CA LEU A 98 -3.81 -8.60 -2.89
C LEU A 98 -3.60 -8.32 -4.39
N PRO A 99 -4.60 -7.80 -5.11
CA PRO A 99 -4.35 -7.14 -6.38
C PRO A 99 -3.55 -5.85 -6.12
N ILE A 100 -2.39 -5.74 -6.80
CA ILE A 100 -1.52 -4.57 -6.69
C ILE A 100 -1.21 -4.07 -8.09
N ALA A 101 -1.66 -2.88 -8.45
CA ALA A 101 -1.35 -2.26 -9.72
C ALA A 101 -0.23 -1.22 -9.54
N THR A 102 0.80 -1.29 -10.37
CA THR A 102 1.96 -0.40 -10.33
C THR A 102 2.00 0.50 -11.56
N GLY A 103 2.79 1.57 -11.48
CA GLY A 103 2.98 2.45 -12.62
C GLY A 103 1.72 3.25 -12.98
N GLN A 104 0.90 3.61 -11.99
CA GLN A 104 -0.38 4.26 -12.23
C GLN A 104 -0.30 5.78 -12.10
N ASP A 105 -1.07 6.47 -12.92
CA ASP A 105 -1.36 7.89 -12.73
C ASP A 105 -2.36 8.05 -11.58
N LEU A 106 -2.07 8.98 -10.66
CA LEU A 106 -2.92 9.17 -9.47
C LEU A 106 -4.22 9.91 -9.78
N ALA A 107 -4.24 10.81 -10.75
CA ALA A 107 -5.48 11.49 -11.13
C ALA A 107 -6.47 10.50 -11.77
N GLU A 108 -5.98 9.61 -12.62
CA GLU A 108 -6.78 8.53 -13.22
C GLU A 108 -7.23 7.51 -12.14
N THR A 109 -6.35 7.21 -11.18
CA THR A 109 -6.66 6.34 -10.03
C THR A 109 -7.79 6.93 -9.19
N ILE A 110 -7.72 8.21 -8.83
CA ILE A 110 -8.74 8.92 -8.06
C ILE A 110 -10.07 8.96 -8.82
N ALA A 111 -10.03 9.25 -10.13
CA ALA A 111 -11.22 9.24 -10.96
C ALA A 111 -11.88 7.84 -10.99
N SER A 112 -11.09 6.79 -11.11
CA SER A 112 -11.56 5.39 -11.10
C SER A 112 -12.18 5.00 -9.75
N ALA A 113 -11.57 5.41 -8.63
CA ALA A 113 -12.11 5.17 -7.29
C ALA A 113 -13.47 5.85 -7.10
N ARG A 114 -13.61 7.10 -7.55
CA ARG A 114 -14.89 7.83 -7.52
C ARG A 114 -15.96 7.17 -8.38
N ALA A 115 -15.59 6.70 -9.57
CA ALA A 115 -16.49 5.96 -10.44
C ALA A 115 -16.97 4.63 -9.79
N ALA A 116 -16.15 4.04 -8.92
CA ALA A 116 -16.50 2.88 -8.10
C ALA A 116 -17.30 3.23 -6.83
N GLY A 117 -17.64 4.51 -6.61
CA GLY A 117 -18.42 4.97 -5.45
C GLY A 117 -17.64 5.17 -4.17
N MET A 118 -16.29 5.22 -4.26
CA MET A 118 -15.43 5.46 -3.11
C MET A 118 -15.23 6.96 -2.85
N GLN A 119 -15.14 7.34 -1.58
CA GLN A 119 -14.52 8.60 -1.20
C GLN A 119 -12.99 8.48 -1.26
N VAL A 120 -12.30 9.59 -1.43
CA VAL A 120 -10.84 9.65 -1.49
C VAL A 120 -10.31 10.48 -0.33
N LEU A 121 -9.60 9.84 0.57
CA LEU A 121 -8.99 10.46 1.74
C LEU A 121 -7.46 10.46 1.61
N ALA A 122 -6.83 11.59 1.89
CA ALA A 122 -5.38 11.71 1.93
C ALA A 122 -4.88 11.79 3.37
N ALA A 123 -3.89 10.99 3.73
CA ALA A 123 -3.26 11.05 5.05
C ALA A 123 -2.10 12.06 5.04
N ASP A 124 -2.34 13.24 5.61
CA ASP A 124 -1.34 14.32 5.69
C ASP A 124 -1.49 15.11 7.00
N ALA A 125 -0.39 15.63 7.53
CA ALA A 125 -0.36 16.34 8.82
C ALA A 125 -1.22 17.63 8.86
N GLY A 126 -1.47 18.23 7.70
CA GLY A 126 -2.27 19.47 7.59
C GLY A 126 -3.79 19.25 7.55
N GLY A 127 -4.27 18.01 7.67
CA GLY A 127 -5.68 17.67 7.54
C GLY A 127 -6.48 17.72 8.85
N ASP A 128 -7.77 17.41 8.72
CA ASP A 128 -8.68 17.24 9.86
C ASP A 128 -8.30 15.99 10.68
N SER A 129 -8.57 16.01 11.98
CA SER A 129 -8.25 14.86 12.82
C SER A 129 -9.00 13.59 12.36
N LEU A 130 -8.30 12.48 12.26
CA LEU A 130 -8.87 11.15 11.98
C LEU A 130 -10.03 10.78 12.95
N TYR A 131 -9.99 11.30 14.15
CA TYR A 131 -10.99 11.05 15.21
C TYR A 131 -12.10 12.12 15.27
N SER A 132 -12.14 13.02 14.27
CA SER A 132 -13.25 13.98 14.08
C SER A 132 -14.38 13.38 13.23
N GLU A 133 -15.14 14.21 12.53
CA GLU A 133 -16.30 13.78 11.73
C GLU A 133 -15.93 13.12 10.38
N VAL A 134 -14.83 12.36 10.33
CA VAL A 134 -14.43 11.61 9.12
C VAL A 134 -15.33 10.37 8.96
N GLN A 135 -15.95 10.22 7.79
CA GLN A 135 -16.91 9.12 7.55
C GLN A 135 -16.18 7.84 7.13
N LEU A 136 -15.50 7.19 8.07
CA LEU A 136 -14.66 6.01 7.83
C LEU A 136 -15.44 4.75 7.42
N ALA A 137 -16.75 4.70 7.66
CA ALA A 137 -17.61 3.57 7.27
C ALA A 137 -17.93 3.54 5.75
N LYS A 138 -17.71 4.64 5.03
CA LYS A 138 -17.89 4.68 3.57
C LYS A 138 -16.80 3.89 2.85
N PRO A 139 -17.08 3.37 1.64
CA PRO A 139 -16.02 2.88 0.76
C PRO A 139 -14.95 3.96 0.56
N THR A 140 -13.69 3.61 0.79
CA THR A 140 -12.59 4.61 0.89
C THR A 140 -11.35 4.18 0.13
N LEU A 141 -10.84 5.08 -0.72
CA LEU A 141 -9.45 5.05 -1.20
C LEU A 141 -8.60 5.94 -0.29
N TRP A 142 -7.65 5.35 0.43
CA TRP A 142 -6.64 6.10 1.16
C TRP A 142 -5.44 6.41 0.29
N VAL A 143 -5.03 7.68 0.23
CA VAL A 143 -3.81 8.14 -0.43
C VAL A 143 -2.75 8.41 0.63
N PHE A 144 -1.58 7.78 0.49
CA PHE A 144 -0.41 7.97 1.33
C PHE A 144 0.76 8.50 0.51
N GLY A 145 1.46 9.48 1.05
CA GLY A 145 2.56 10.15 0.40
C GLY A 145 3.94 9.60 0.74
N ASN A 146 4.93 10.22 0.11
CA ASN A 146 6.34 10.00 0.41
C ASN A 146 6.69 10.52 1.81
N GLU A 147 7.61 9.85 2.48
CA GLU A 147 8.03 10.17 3.85
C GLU A 147 8.73 11.53 3.97
N ALA A 148 9.39 11.98 2.91
CA ALA A 148 10.16 13.23 2.91
C ALA A 148 9.36 14.43 2.38
N TRP A 149 8.48 14.21 1.40
CA TRP A 149 7.79 15.31 0.67
C TRP A 149 6.28 15.27 0.85
N GLY A 150 5.74 14.25 1.52
CA GLY A 150 4.29 14.09 1.69
C GLY A 150 3.58 13.73 0.38
N ILE A 151 2.36 14.22 0.24
CA ILE A 151 1.52 14.07 -0.96
C ILE A 151 1.65 15.34 -1.81
N PRO A 152 1.87 15.21 -3.15
CA PRO A 152 1.93 16.37 -4.04
C PRO A 152 0.66 17.23 -3.98
N GLN A 153 0.81 18.57 -4.11
CA GLN A 153 -0.29 19.52 -3.97
C GLN A 153 -1.39 19.33 -5.03
N ASP A 154 -1.02 18.96 -6.23
CA ASP A 154 -1.93 18.63 -7.32
C ASP A 154 -2.77 17.38 -6.99
N VAL A 155 -2.20 16.39 -6.30
CA VAL A 155 -2.93 15.21 -5.81
C VAL A 155 -3.83 15.59 -4.63
N LEU A 156 -3.35 16.41 -3.68
CA LEU A 156 -4.17 16.91 -2.55
C LEU A 156 -5.39 17.72 -3.03
N ALA A 157 -5.27 18.42 -4.14
CA ALA A 157 -6.39 19.17 -4.74
C ALA A 157 -7.48 18.24 -5.33
N LEU A 158 -7.17 16.96 -5.54
CA LEU A 158 -8.09 15.99 -6.11
C LEU A 158 -8.81 15.14 -5.06
N VAL A 159 -8.38 15.12 -3.81
CA VAL A 159 -9.01 14.30 -2.76
C VAL A 159 -10.27 14.95 -2.18
N ASP A 160 -11.13 14.18 -1.56
CA ASP A 160 -12.35 14.70 -0.95
C ASP A 160 -12.07 15.29 0.43
N GLN A 161 -11.10 14.74 1.17
CA GLN A 161 -10.68 15.29 2.47
C GLN A 161 -9.23 14.91 2.76
N VAL A 162 -8.52 15.82 3.38
CA VAL A 162 -7.20 15.58 3.97
C VAL A 162 -7.40 15.27 5.45
N VAL A 163 -6.79 14.18 5.92
CA VAL A 163 -6.99 13.65 7.27
C VAL A 163 -5.64 13.47 7.97
N SER A 164 -5.54 13.97 9.18
CA SER A 164 -4.33 13.87 10.01
C SER A 164 -4.51 12.88 11.16
N ILE A 165 -3.43 12.17 11.49
CA ILE A 165 -3.35 11.39 12.72
C ILE A 165 -2.83 12.32 13.83
N PRO A 166 -3.57 12.57 14.92
CA PRO A 166 -3.11 13.44 16.00
C PRO A 166 -1.81 12.91 16.63
N ILE A 167 -0.84 13.78 16.76
CA ILE A 167 0.41 13.52 17.48
C ILE A 167 0.30 14.14 18.87
N TYR A 168 0.29 13.32 19.89
CA TYR A 168 0.17 13.77 21.29
C TYR A 168 1.53 13.96 21.99
N GLY A 169 2.61 13.56 21.35
CA GLY A 169 3.98 13.67 21.84
C GLY A 169 4.77 14.75 21.12
N GLN A 170 6.09 14.59 21.09
CA GLN A 170 7.03 15.53 20.45
C GLN A 170 7.53 15.07 19.07
N ALA A 171 7.03 13.95 18.56
CA ALA A 171 7.35 13.51 17.20
C ALA A 171 6.71 14.42 16.17
N GLU A 172 7.38 14.69 15.06
CA GLU A 172 6.85 15.50 13.96
C GLU A 172 5.86 14.71 13.09
N SER A 173 6.08 13.40 12.95
CA SER A 173 5.26 12.52 12.11
C SER A 173 5.40 11.06 12.55
N LEU A 174 4.56 10.19 11.95
CA LEU A 174 4.68 8.75 12.03
C LEU A 174 5.39 8.21 10.77
N ASN A 175 6.06 7.07 10.92
CA ASN A 175 6.51 6.30 9.75
C ASN A 175 5.31 5.95 8.86
N LEU A 176 5.52 5.91 7.54
CA LEU A 176 4.47 5.67 6.55
C LEU A 176 3.65 4.40 6.84
N ALA A 177 4.30 3.28 7.13
CA ALA A 177 3.59 2.03 7.40
C ALA A 177 2.79 2.11 8.72
N THR A 178 3.29 2.83 9.72
CA THR A 178 2.57 3.08 10.97
C THR A 178 1.35 3.96 10.75
N ALA A 179 1.49 5.05 9.99
CA ALA A 179 0.38 5.93 9.63
C ALA A 179 -0.69 5.16 8.84
N SER A 180 -0.26 4.37 7.85
CA SER A 180 -1.16 3.52 7.08
C SER A 180 -1.92 2.53 7.97
N ALA A 181 -1.24 1.90 8.94
CA ALA A 181 -1.90 0.98 9.86
C ALA A 181 -3.03 1.68 10.65
N VAL A 182 -2.78 2.87 11.18
CA VAL A 182 -3.80 3.61 11.95
C VAL A 182 -5.00 3.95 11.08
N CYS A 183 -4.79 4.52 9.89
CA CYS A 183 -5.87 4.92 8.98
C CYS A 183 -6.68 3.73 8.46
N LEU A 184 -5.99 2.67 8.01
CA LEU A 184 -6.64 1.50 7.42
C LEU A 184 -7.43 0.72 8.46
N TYR A 185 -6.90 0.52 9.67
CA TYR A 185 -7.63 -0.16 10.74
C TYR A 185 -8.81 0.66 11.26
N ALA A 186 -8.71 2.01 11.29
CA ALA A 186 -9.85 2.86 11.62
C ALA A 186 -11.00 2.69 10.62
N SER A 187 -10.70 2.69 9.31
CA SER A 187 -11.69 2.41 8.26
C SER A 187 -12.20 0.97 8.32
N ALA A 188 -11.32 -0.01 8.42
CA ALA A 188 -11.70 -1.42 8.48
C ALA A 188 -12.64 -1.70 9.67
N GLN A 189 -12.36 -1.15 10.84
CA GLN A 189 -13.24 -1.26 12.00
C GLN A 189 -14.61 -0.65 11.72
N ALA A 190 -14.65 0.58 11.20
CA ALA A 190 -15.91 1.28 10.93
C ALA A 190 -16.76 0.60 9.84
N GLN A 191 -16.12 -0.06 8.85
CA GLN A 191 -16.80 -0.76 7.76
C GLN A 191 -17.28 -2.17 8.13
N ASN A 192 -16.82 -2.74 9.25
CA ASN A 192 -17.19 -4.07 9.75
C ASN A 192 -17.99 -4.02 11.07
N SER A 193 -18.34 -2.81 11.54
CA SER A 193 -19.23 -2.59 12.68
C SER A 193 -20.67 -2.44 12.23
#